data_b8bdb37356cf1c7e8668fc7ad0fcda0f
#
_entry.id   b8bdb37356cf1c7e8668fc7ad0fcda0f
#
_cell.length_a   1.000
_cell.length_b   1.000
_cell.length_c   1.000
_cell.angle_alpha   90.00
_cell.angle_beta   90.00
_cell.angle_gamma   90.00
#
_symmetry.space_group_name_H-M   'P 1'
#
loop_
_entity.id
_entity.type
_entity.pdbx_description
1 polymer ?
#
loop_
_entity_poly.entity_id
_entity_poly.type
_entity_poly.pdbx_seq_one_letter_code
_entity_poly.pdbx_strand_id
1 'polypeptide(L)'
;PSMHAKYRQVNEFLRIVEATVADLAPAGDAALNLVDVGCGKAYLSFAAKAYLEATRGAKVRFTGVDIRESVIATCRRMAEALEWTEDVAFVAADIAGFKATVQPDIVLSLHACDTATDEALAFGVESQARAILCAPCCQHELQGKLGMAGPHQAILRNGILKERLADILTDAFRAQILRVMGYKTQVVEFIDQQATARNILIRSVRSFRSGTHN
;
A
#
# COMPACT_ATOMS: atom_id res chain seq x y z
N PRO A 1 17.66 12.35 -2.26
CA PRO A 1 18.13 10.95 -2.24
C PRO A 1 18.99 10.69 -3.47
N SER A 2 20.16 10.05 -3.29
CA SER A 2 21.01 9.67 -4.41
C SER A 2 20.29 8.68 -5.32
N MET A 3 20.69 8.58 -6.59
CA MET A 3 20.15 7.58 -7.53
C MET A 3 20.21 6.15 -6.95
N HIS A 4 21.28 5.82 -6.22
CA HIS A 4 21.43 4.54 -5.52
C HIS A 4 20.39 4.28 -4.42
N ALA A 5 19.98 5.31 -3.67
CA ALA A 5 18.94 5.15 -2.65
C ALA A 5 17.58 4.84 -3.27
N LYS A 6 17.24 5.54 -4.38
CA LYS A 6 16.00 5.26 -5.12
C LYS A 6 16.00 3.85 -5.71
N TYR A 7 17.12 3.40 -6.26
CA TYR A 7 17.24 2.07 -6.83
C TYR A 7 17.06 0.98 -5.77
N ARG A 8 17.68 1.15 -4.58
CA ARG A 8 17.49 0.21 -3.47
C ARG A 8 16.03 0.17 -3.00
N GLN A 9 15.36 1.31 -2.92
CA GLN A 9 13.94 1.39 -2.56
C GLN A 9 13.05 0.61 -3.54
N VAL A 10 13.28 0.78 -4.85
CA VAL A 10 12.53 0.04 -5.87
C VAL A 10 12.76 -1.46 -5.74
N ASN A 11 14.01 -1.89 -5.60
CA ASN A 11 14.34 -3.31 -5.49
C ASN A 11 13.73 -3.95 -4.24
N GLU A 12 13.76 -3.27 -3.09
CA GLU A 12 13.15 -3.78 -1.86
C GLU A 12 11.62 -3.88 -1.99
N PHE A 13 10.99 -2.89 -2.61
CA PHE A 13 9.56 -2.95 -2.93
C PHE A 13 9.24 -4.16 -3.83
N LEU A 14 10.00 -4.37 -4.90
CA LEU A 14 9.79 -5.50 -5.81
C LEU A 14 9.96 -6.85 -5.10
N ARG A 15 10.92 -6.98 -4.18
CA ARG A 15 11.06 -8.18 -3.34
C ARG A 15 9.82 -8.43 -2.48
N ILE A 16 9.26 -7.37 -1.87
CA ILE A 16 8.04 -7.48 -1.05
C ILE A 16 6.85 -7.88 -1.92
N VAL A 17 6.70 -7.27 -3.09
CA VAL A 17 5.65 -7.63 -4.05
C VAL A 17 5.79 -9.08 -4.48
N GLU A 18 6.98 -9.53 -4.84
CA GLU A 18 7.25 -10.91 -5.24
C GLU A 18 6.92 -11.92 -4.13
N ALA A 19 7.37 -11.65 -2.91
CA ALA A 19 7.04 -12.47 -1.74
C ALA A 19 5.53 -12.49 -1.46
N THR A 20 4.84 -11.37 -1.73
CA THR A 20 3.39 -11.29 -1.56
C THR A 20 2.67 -12.13 -2.60
N VAL A 21 3.05 -12.03 -3.88
CA VAL A 21 2.47 -12.86 -4.94
C VAL A 21 2.73 -14.35 -4.70
N ALA A 22 3.90 -14.71 -4.15
CA ALA A 22 4.21 -16.10 -3.79
C ALA A 22 3.30 -16.67 -2.69
N ASP A 23 2.85 -15.81 -1.77
CA ASP A 23 1.92 -16.20 -0.70
C ASP A 23 0.44 -16.22 -1.16
N LEU A 24 0.12 -15.69 -2.33
CA LEU A 24 -1.22 -15.80 -2.89
C LEU A 24 -1.44 -17.21 -3.45
N ALA A 25 -2.63 -17.80 -3.17
CA ALA A 25 -3.01 -19.04 -3.82
C ALA A 25 -2.97 -18.86 -5.36
N PRO A 26 -2.52 -19.87 -6.12
CA PRO A 26 -2.45 -19.78 -7.57
C PRO A 26 -3.81 -19.36 -8.18
N ALA A 27 -3.78 -18.34 -9.02
CA ALA A 27 -4.97 -17.88 -9.75
C ALA A 27 -5.16 -18.62 -11.10
N GLY A 28 -4.40 -19.67 -11.36
CA GLY A 28 -4.32 -20.32 -12.67
C GLY A 28 -3.70 -19.36 -13.71
N ASP A 29 -4.21 -19.39 -14.93
CA ASP A 29 -3.78 -18.50 -16.04
C ASP A 29 -4.43 -17.11 -16.01
N ALA A 30 -5.18 -16.77 -14.95
CA ALA A 30 -5.85 -15.48 -14.83
C ALA A 30 -4.84 -14.33 -14.62
N ALA A 31 -5.13 -13.17 -15.22
CA ALA A 31 -4.33 -11.98 -15.00
C ALA A 31 -4.37 -11.55 -13.53
N LEU A 32 -3.23 -11.13 -12.99
CA LEU A 32 -3.11 -10.55 -11.65
C LEU A 32 -3.61 -9.09 -11.68
N ASN A 33 -4.60 -8.76 -10.84
CA ASN A 33 -5.21 -7.45 -10.78
C ASN A 33 -4.60 -6.63 -9.63
N LEU A 34 -3.82 -5.59 -9.96
CA LEU A 34 -3.25 -4.63 -9.03
C LEU A 34 -4.06 -3.34 -9.02
N VAL A 35 -4.38 -2.82 -7.85
CA VAL A 35 -5.00 -1.50 -7.68
C VAL A 35 -4.13 -0.66 -6.75
N ASP A 36 -3.67 0.50 -7.22
CA ASP A 36 -2.89 1.46 -6.44
C ASP A 36 -3.74 2.68 -6.12
N VAL A 37 -4.16 2.81 -4.88
CA VAL A 37 -4.98 3.92 -4.40
C VAL A 37 -4.12 5.01 -3.76
N GLY A 38 -4.33 6.26 -4.20
CA GLY A 38 -3.41 7.36 -3.94
C GLY A 38 -2.11 7.18 -4.73
N CYS A 39 -2.19 6.72 -5.98
CA CYS A 39 -1.04 6.23 -6.75
C CYS A 39 0.03 7.29 -7.05
N GLY A 40 -0.28 8.59 -6.91
CA GLY A 40 0.66 9.62 -7.32
C GLY A 40 1.12 9.41 -8.76
N LYS A 41 2.43 9.44 -8.99
CA LYS A 41 3.00 9.18 -10.32
C LYS A 41 3.15 7.68 -10.65
N ALA A 42 2.71 6.79 -9.78
CA ALA A 42 2.65 5.34 -9.94
C ALA A 42 3.97 4.65 -10.35
N TYR A 43 5.15 5.26 -10.10
CA TYR A 43 6.43 4.69 -10.55
C TYR A 43 6.70 3.29 -10.00
N LEU A 44 6.37 3.06 -8.72
CA LEU A 44 6.57 1.74 -8.09
C LEU A 44 5.58 0.71 -8.65
N SER A 45 4.37 1.13 -8.97
CA SER A 45 3.35 0.25 -9.52
C SER A 45 3.64 -0.12 -10.98
N PHE A 46 4.15 0.82 -11.78
CA PHE A 46 4.71 0.52 -13.11
C PHE A 46 5.88 -0.47 -13.02
N ALA A 47 6.79 -0.26 -12.05
CA ALA A 47 7.92 -1.17 -11.84
C ALA A 47 7.44 -2.56 -11.40
N ALA A 48 6.43 -2.66 -10.53
CA ALA A 48 5.85 -3.93 -10.10
C ALA A 48 5.23 -4.71 -11.28
N LYS A 49 4.44 -4.03 -12.14
CA LYS A 49 3.88 -4.65 -13.34
C LYS A 49 4.98 -5.19 -14.24
N ALA A 50 5.95 -4.35 -14.63
CA ALA A 50 7.06 -4.75 -15.50
C ALA A 50 7.84 -5.95 -14.93
N TYR A 51 8.15 -5.90 -13.63
CA TYR A 51 8.91 -6.94 -12.94
C TYR A 51 8.15 -8.28 -12.91
N LEU A 52 6.88 -8.27 -12.52
CA LEU A 52 6.08 -9.50 -12.42
C LEU A 52 5.86 -10.16 -13.80
N GLU A 53 5.64 -9.37 -14.84
CA GLU A 53 5.51 -9.90 -16.20
C GLU A 53 6.82 -10.49 -16.72
N ALA A 54 7.96 -9.80 -16.47
CA ALA A 54 9.26 -10.28 -16.91
C ALA A 54 9.75 -11.53 -16.16
N THR A 55 9.48 -11.62 -14.84
CA THR A 55 10.03 -12.70 -14.00
C THR A 55 9.12 -13.90 -13.88
N ARG A 56 7.81 -13.72 -13.97
CA ARG A 56 6.81 -14.78 -13.77
C ARG A 56 6.01 -15.14 -15.02
N GLY A 57 6.14 -14.36 -16.10
CA GLY A 57 5.33 -14.53 -17.29
C GLY A 57 3.83 -14.32 -17.03
N ALA A 58 3.45 -13.74 -15.88
CA ALA A 58 2.07 -13.53 -15.50
C ALA A 58 1.54 -12.26 -16.15
N LYS A 59 0.37 -12.30 -16.76
CA LYS A 59 -0.31 -11.09 -17.23
C LYS A 59 -0.73 -10.25 -16.02
N VAL A 60 -0.39 -8.96 -15.98
CA VAL A 60 -0.71 -8.03 -14.88
C VAL A 60 -1.59 -6.90 -15.40
N ARG A 61 -2.80 -6.79 -14.84
CA ARG A 61 -3.65 -5.62 -15.01
C ARG A 61 -3.43 -4.66 -13.85
N PHE A 62 -3.31 -3.38 -14.14
CA PHE A 62 -3.06 -2.36 -13.13
C PHE A 62 -4.06 -1.22 -13.25
N THR A 63 -4.66 -0.82 -12.13
CA THR A 63 -5.50 0.38 -12.02
C THR A 63 -4.89 1.32 -10.98
N GLY A 64 -4.53 2.54 -11.41
CA GLY A 64 -4.08 3.62 -10.54
C GLY A 64 -5.20 4.61 -10.25
N VAL A 65 -5.37 5.00 -9.00
CA VAL A 65 -6.39 5.96 -8.54
C VAL A 65 -5.71 7.11 -7.80
N ASP A 66 -6.00 8.34 -8.17
CA ASP A 66 -5.56 9.55 -7.45
C ASP A 66 -6.62 10.65 -7.66
N ILE A 67 -6.83 11.48 -6.64
CA ILE A 67 -7.81 12.56 -6.73
C ILE A 67 -7.38 13.66 -7.72
N ARG A 68 -6.10 13.79 -8.01
CA ARG A 68 -5.52 14.86 -8.83
C ARG A 68 -5.52 14.48 -10.31
N GLU A 69 -6.46 15.04 -11.10
CA GLU A 69 -6.54 14.81 -12.55
C GLU A 69 -5.23 15.10 -13.30
N SER A 70 -4.46 16.12 -12.90
CA SER A 70 -3.17 16.43 -13.53
C SER A 70 -2.12 15.34 -13.38
N VAL A 71 -2.15 14.63 -12.25
CA VAL A 71 -1.29 13.47 -11.97
C VAL A 71 -1.75 12.29 -12.82
N ILE A 72 -3.04 12.01 -12.83
CA ILE A 72 -3.66 10.95 -13.64
C ILE A 72 -3.38 11.15 -15.14
N ALA A 73 -3.52 12.37 -15.66
CA ALA A 73 -3.18 12.68 -17.05
C ALA A 73 -1.69 12.39 -17.36
N THR A 74 -0.79 12.62 -16.40
CA THR A 74 0.62 12.28 -16.56
C THR A 74 0.83 10.76 -16.59
N CYS A 75 0.15 10.01 -15.72
CA CYS A 75 0.23 8.56 -15.69
C CYS A 75 -0.33 7.92 -16.97
N ARG A 76 -1.44 8.44 -17.51
CA ARG A 76 -2.00 7.97 -18.80
C ARG A 76 -0.99 8.14 -19.94
N ARG A 77 -0.33 9.31 -20.06
CA ARG A 77 0.72 9.50 -21.05
C ARG A 77 1.90 8.54 -20.90
N MET A 78 2.26 8.19 -19.65
CA MET A 78 3.29 7.18 -19.39
C MET A 78 2.84 5.78 -19.83
N ALA A 79 1.59 5.41 -19.57
CA ALA A 79 1.04 4.13 -20.05
C ALA A 79 0.97 4.05 -21.58
N GLU A 80 0.60 5.15 -22.24
CA GLU A 80 0.62 5.28 -23.72
C GLU A 80 2.04 5.09 -24.25
N ALA A 81 3.03 5.78 -23.69
CA ALA A 81 4.43 5.69 -24.12
C ALA A 81 5.04 4.29 -23.90
N LEU A 82 4.49 3.50 -22.98
CA LEU A 82 4.89 2.11 -22.72
C LEU A 82 4.05 1.08 -23.49
N GLU A 83 3.07 1.54 -24.28
CA GLU A 83 2.11 0.69 -25.00
C GLU A 83 1.30 -0.25 -24.09
N TRP A 84 0.97 0.22 -22.86
CA TRP A 84 0.29 -0.56 -21.83
C TRP A 84 -1.19 -0.20 -21.64
N THR A 85 -1.79 0.54 -22.59
CA THR A 85 -3.15 1.07 -22.45
C THR A 85 -4.26 0.00 -22.37
N GLU A 86 -3.98 -1.21 -22.81
CA GLU A 86 -4.94 -2.33 -22.69
C GLU A 86 -4.98 -2.93 -21.27
N ASP A 87 -3.87 -2.90 -20.56
CA ASP A 87 -3.71 -3.54 -19.26
C ASP A 87 -3.56 -2.54 -18.09
N VAL A 88 -3.41 -1.24 -18.39
CA VAL A 88 -3.20 -0.18 -17.39
C VAL A 88 -4.25 0.90 -17.54
N ALA A 89 -5.00 1.13 -16.47
CA ALA A 89 -6.01 2.18 -16.38
C ALA A 89 -5.68 3.18 -15.27
N PHE A 90 -6.08 4.45 -15.47
CA PHE A 90 -5.96 5.49 -14.45
C PHE A 90 -7.27 6.24 -14.29
N VAL A 91 -7.70 6.39 -13.03
CA VAL A 91 -8.99 7.00 -12.66
C VAL A 91 -8.73 8.17 -11.71
N ALA A 92 -9.25 9.34 -12.07
CA ALA A 92 -9.27 10.49 -11.17
C ALA A 92 -10.51 10.34 -10.25
N ALA A 93 -10.26 9.95 -9.01
CA ALA A 93 -11.32 9.74 -8.02
C ALA A 93 -10.76 9.87 -6.60
N ASP A 94 -11.64 10.16 -5.67
CA ASP A 94 -11.40 9.99 -4.25
C ASP A 94 -11.42 8.49 -3.89
N ILE A 95 -10.55 8.08 -2.98
CA ILE A 95 -10.42 6.68 -2.56
C ILE A 95 -11.74 6.17 -1.97
N ALA A 96 -12.39 6.96 -1.12
CA ALA A 96 -13.65 6.59 -0.47
C ALA A 96 -14.81 6.38 -1.47
N GLY A 97 -14.80 7.08 -2.61
CA GLY A 97 -15.81 6.95 -3.67
C GLY A 97 -15.48 5.92 -4.75
N PHE A 98 -14.24 5.44 -4.81
CA PHE A 98 -13.79 4.51 -5.84
C PHE A 98 -14.26 3.08 -5.58
N LYS A 99 -14.73 2.42 -6.62
CA LYS A 99 -15.08 1.00 -6.58
C LYS A 99 -14.36 0.26 -7.71
N ALA A 100 -13.64 -0.78 -7.35
CA ALA A 100 -13.00 -1.64 -8.34
C ALA A 100 -14.07 -2.44 -9.13
N THR A 101 -13.91 -2.51 -10.44
CA THR A 101 -14.79 -3.31 -11.31
C THR A 101 -14.49 -4.81 -11.24
N VAL A 102 -13.27 -5.16 -10.82
CA VAL A 102 -12.79 -6.54 -10.64
C VAL A 102 -12.16 -6.61 -9.25
N GLN A 103 -12.35 -7.73 -8.55
CA GLN A 103 -11.71 -7.96 -7.26
C GLN A 103 -10.18 -7.83 -7.38
N PRO A 104 -9.54 -6.96 -6.58
CA PRO A 104 -8.09 -6.83 -6.60
C PRO A 104 -7.41 -8.08 -6.02
N ASP A 105 -6.36 -8.53 -6.68
CA ASP A 105 -5.43 -9.47 -6.06
C ASP A 105 -4.53 -8.75 -5.05
N ILE A 106 -4.01 -7.57 -5.44
CA ILE A 106 -3.19 -6.75 -4.56
C ILE A 106 -3.67 -5.30 -4.60
N VAL A 107 -3.93 -4.74 -3.43
CA VAL A 107 -4.10 -3.30 -3.25
C VAL A 107 -2.79 -2.71 -2.77
N LEU A 108 -2.32 -1.68 -3.46
CA LEU A 108 -1.16 -0.87 -3.11
C LEU A 108 -1.63 0.48 -2.56
N SER A 109 -0.93 1.01 -1.58
CA SER A 109 -1.08 2.38 -1.09
C SER A 109 0.27 2.89 -0.60
N LEU A 110 1.02 3.52 -1.51
CA LEU A 110 2.42 3.91 -1.26
C LEU A 110 2.58 5.43 -1.12
N HIS A 111 1.56 6.20 -1.48
CA HIS A 111 1.59 7.66 -1.52
C HIS A 111 0.38 8.33 -0.84
N ALA A 112 -0.52 7.55 -0.24
CA ALA A 112 -1.61 8.08 0.58
C ALA A 112 -1.06 8.52 1.95
N CYS A 113 -1.41 9.74 2.35
CA CYS A 113 -0.94 10.33 3.60
C CYS A 113 -2.10 10.46 4.60
N ASP A 114 -1.77 10.36 5.89
CA ASP A 114 -2.70 10.56 7.01
C ASP A 114 -3.95 9.66 6.89
N THR A 115 -5.16 10.23 6.95
CA THR A 115 -6.43 9.50 6.87
C THR A 115 -6.66 8.82 5.51
N ALA A 116 -6.08 9.31 4.42
CA ALA A 116 -6.15 8.63 3.13
C ALA A 116 -5.50 7.24 3.13
N THR A 117 -4.54 7.01 4.05
CA THR A 117 -4.00 5.66 4.31
C THR A 117 -5.09 4.74 4.87
N ASP A 118 -5.92 5.23 5.79
CA ASP A 118 -6.98 4.45 6.40
C ASP A 118 -8.09 4.14 5.39
N GLU A 119 -8.43 5.10 4.53
CA GLU A 119 -9.34 4.89 3.38
C GLU A 119 -8.82 3.83 2.42
N ALA A 120 -7.50 3.82 2.15
CA ALA A 120 -6.87 2.80 1.31
C ALA A 120 -6.95 1.40 1.93
N LEU A 121 -6.74 1.28 3.24
CA LEU A 121 -6.88 0.01 3.96
C LEU A 121 -8.34 -0.44 3.98
N ALA A 122 -9.29 0.47 4.23
CA ALA A 122 -10.72 0.19 4.17
C ALA A 122 -11.12 -0.30 2.77
N PHE A 123 -10.71 0.39 1.71
CA PHE A 123 -10.92 -0.05 0.33
C PHE A 123 -10.39 -1.46 0.08
N GLY A 124 -9.17 -1.77 0.55
CA GLY A 124 -8.58 -3.10 0.40
C GLY A 124 -9.41 -4.20 1.09
N VAL A 125 -9.94 -3.91 2.28
CA VAL A 125 -10.80 -4.84 3.03
C VAL A 125 -12.17 -4.99 2.35
N GLU A 126 -12.82 -3.89 1.99
CA GLU A 126 -14.17 -3.88 1.38
C GLU A 126 -14.18 -4.53 0.00
N SER A 127 -13.15 -4.29 -0.82
CA SER A 127 -12.97 -4.95 -2.12
C SER A 127 -12.53 -6.42 -2.00
N GLN A 128 -12.35 -6.91 -0.77
CA GLN A 128 -11.90 -8.27 -0.48
C GLN A 128 -10.54 -8.61 -1.14
N ALA A 129 -9.65 -7.64 -1.23
CA ALA A 129 -8.34 -7.83 -1.81
C ALA A 129 -7.63 -9.05 -1.19
N ARG A 130 -6.91 -9.82 -2.01
CA ARG A 130 -6.17 -11.00 -1.53
C ARG A 130 -4.92 -10.59 -0.74
N ALA A 131 -4.34 -9.43 -1.10
CA ALA A 131 -3.27 -8.80 -0.32
C ALA A 131 -3.41 -7.27 -0.32
N ILE A 132 -2.86 -6.64 0.73
CA ILE A 132 -2.78 -5.19 0.88
C ILE A 132 -1.35 -4.85 1.26
N LEU A 133 -0.72 -3.96 0.50
CA LEU A 133 0.60 -3.41 0.74
C LEU A 133 0.49 -1.90 0.95
N CYS A 134 0.69 -1.45 2.17
CA CYS A 134 0.55 -0.04 2.53
C CYS A 134 1.84 0.49 3.16
N ALA A 135 2.38 1.59 2.62
CA ALA A 135 3.53 2.30 3.17
C ALA A 135 3.07 3.64 3.75
N PRO A 136 2.71 3.72 5.04
CA PRO A 136 2.31 4.96 5.68
C PRO A 136 3.49 5.93 5.76
N CYS A 137 3.28 7.18 5.35
CA CYS A 137 4.36 8.17 5.29
C CYS A 137 4.21 9.33 6.28
N CYS A 138 3.01 9.74 6.64
CA CYS A 138 2.75 10.79 7.61
C CYS A 138 1.41 10.55 8.31
N GLN A 139 1.34 10.96 9.60
CA GLN A 139 0.21 10.66 10.47
C GLN A 139 0.09 11.77 11.49
N HIS A 140 -0.87 12.66 11.31
CA HIS A 140 -1.03 13.83 12.17
C HIS A 140 -2.29 13.77 13.02
N GLU A 141 -3.29 12.99 12.63
CA GLU A 141 -4.58 12.94 13.30
C GLU A 141 -4.48 12.50 14.77
N LEU A 142 -3.80 11.38 15.03
CA LEU A 142 -3.67 10.86 16.39
C LEU A 142 -2.81 11.75 17.27
N GLN A 143 -1.78 12.41 16.71
CA GLN A 143 -0.91 13.33 17.45
C GLN A 143 -1.72 14.43 18.16
N GLY A 144 -2.72 15.01 17.48
CA GLY A 144 -3.60 16.02 18.06
C GLY A 144 -4.50 15.48 19.18
N LYS A 145 -4.86 14.22 19.12
CA LYS A 145 -5.79 13.55 20.07
C LYS A 145 -5.09 12.98 21.31
N LEU A 146 -3.76 12.77 21.30
CA LEU A 146 -3.02 12.26 22.45
C LEU A 146 -2.99 13.29 23.58
N GLY A 147 -3.75 13.00 24.64
CA GLY A 147 -3.82 13.83 25.87
C GLY A 147 -2.58 13.68 26.74
N MET A 148 -2.29 14.71 27.56
CA MET A 148 -1.13 14.75 28.46
C MET A 148 -1.29 13.90 29.73
N ALA A 149 -2.36 13.16 29.87
CA ALA A 149 -2.65 12.32 31.05
C ALA A 149 -2.22 10.87 30.84
N GLY A 150 -1.91 10.18 31.93
CA GLY A 150 -1.66 8.74 31.94
C GLY A 150 -0.18 8.35 31.90
N PRO A 151 0.13 7.06 31.70
CA PRO A 151 1.47 6.49 31.89
C PRO A 151 2.52 7.01 30.90
N HIS A 152 2.10 7.61 29.79
CA HIS A 152 2.99 8.12 28.75
C HIS A 152 3.33 9.61 28.87
N GLN A 153 2.97 10.26 30.00
CA GLN A 153 3.18 11.70 30.19
C GLN A 153 4.61 12.17 29.92
N ALA A 154 5.62 11.38 30.31
CA ALA A 154 7.03 11.72 30.10
C ALA A 154 7.39 11.81 28.60
N ILE A 155 6.77 10.98 27.76
CA ILE A 155 6.94 10.99 26.30
C ILE A 155 6.18 12.17 25.71
N LEU A 156 4.94 12.38 26.13
CA LEU A 156 4.01 13.35 25.56
C LEU A 156 4.42 14.81 25.81
N ARG A 157 5.28 15.08 26.81
CA ARG A 157 5.85 16.41 27.06
C ARG A 157 6.78 16.91 25.96
N ASN A 158 7.34 16.00 25.16
CA ASN A 158 8.29 16.30 24.10
C ASN A 158 7.63 16.14 22.74
N GLY A 159 7.43 17.22 21.99
CA GLY A 159 6.71 17.21 20.71
C GLY A 159 7.19 16.13 19.74
N ILE A 160 8.51 15.99 19.57
CA ILE A 160 9.10 14.96 18.69
C ILE A 160 8.83 13.53 19.19
N LEU A 161 8.81 13.29 20.51
CA LEU A 161 8.50 11.96 21.04
C LEU A 161 7.01 11.68 20.96
N LYS A 162 6.16 12.70 21.16
CA LYS A 162 4.71 12.61 20.96
C LYS A 162 4.36 12.24 19.53
N GLU A 163 5.00 12.88 18.53
CA GLU A 163 4.83 12.55 17.10
C GLU A 163 5.21 11.09 16.82
N ARG A 164 6.39 10.66 17.24
CA ARG A 164 6.85 9.27 17.05
C ARG A 164 5.94 8.25 17.71
N LEU A 165 5.45 8.54 18.91
CA LEU A 165 4.48 7.65 19.59
C LEU A 165 3.17 7.57 18.81
N ALA A 166 2.67 8.71 18.29
CA ALA A 166 1.47 8.73 17.45
C ALA A 166 1.65 7.88 16.19
N ASP A 167 2.79 8.00 15.50
CA ASP A 167 3.12 7.21 14.33
C ASP A 167 3.09 5.70 14.66
N ILE A 168 3.80 5.28 15.71
CA ILE A 168 3.87 3.88 16.13
C ILE A 168 2.48 3.33 16.49
N LEU A 169 1.69 4.08 17.26
CA LEU A 169 0.36 3.66 17.68
C LEU A 169 -0.59 3.54 16.49
N THR A 170 -0.57 4.49 15.57
CA THR A 170 -1.42 4.47 14.37
C THR A 170 -1.12 3.24 13.52
N ASP A 171 0.15 2.96 13.25
CA ASP A 171 0.54 1.82 12.43
C ASP A 171 0.28 0.48 13.14
N ALA A 172 0.44 0.44 14.47
CA ALA A 172 0.08 -0.72 15.26
C ALA A 172 -1.44 -0.99 15.21
N PHE A 173 -2.28 0.05 15.29
CA PHE A 173 -3.74 -0.08 15.15
C PHE A 173 -4.13 -0.54 13.75
N ARG A 174 -3.57 0.05 12.70
CA ARG A 174 -3.78 -0.37 11.31
C ARG A 174 -3.48 -1.86 11.12
N ALA A 175 -2.30 -2.29 11.59
CA ALA A 175 -1.91 -3.69 11.51
C ALA A 175 -2.85 -4.60 12.30
N GLN A 176 -3.29 -4.17 13.49
CA GLN A 176 -4.20 -4.96 14.32
C GLN A 176 -5.62 -5.05 13.73
N ILE A 177 -6.14 -3.94 13.18
CA ILE A 177 -7.45 -3.93 12.50
C ILE A 177 -7.42 -4.92 11.33
N LEU A 178 -6.38 -4.91 10.49
CA LEU A 178 -6.26 -5.84 9.38
C LEU A 178 -6.22 -7.31 9.85
N ARG A 179 -5.58 -7.61 11.00
CA ARG A 179 -5.62 -8.95 11.59
C ARG A 179 -7.04 -9.36 12.01
N VAL A 180 -7.78 -8.44 12.64
CA VAL A 180 -9.19 -8.67 13.02
C VAL A 180 -10.06 -8.89 11.78
N MET A 181 -9.76 -8.17 10.67
CA MET A 181 -10.45 -8.33 9.39
C MET A 181 -10.04 -9.59 8.61
N GLY A 182 -9.22 -10.47 9.20
CA GLY A 182 -8.87 -11.77 8.62
C GLY A 182 -7.63 -11.79 7.74
N TYR A 183 -6.75 -10.80 7.87
CA TYR A 183 -5.48 -10.78 7.16
C TYR A 183 -4.31 -11.21 8.06
N LYS A 184 -3.43 -12.05 7.54
CA LYS A 184 -2.11 -12.29 8.14
C LYS A 184 -1.25 -11.06 7.85
N THR A 185 -1.02 -10.24 8.90
CA THR A 185 -0.40 -8.92 8.76
C THR A 185 0.98 -8.88 9.41
N GLN A 186 1.94 -8.38 8.65
CA GLN A 186 3.32 -8.12 9.06
C GLN A 186 3.62 -6.64 8.87
N VAL A 187 4.42 -6.06 9.76
CA VAL A 187 5.04 -4.74 9.59
C VAL A 187 6.50 -5.01 9.27
N VAL A 188 6.93 -4.59 8.09
CA VAL A 188 8.28 -4.86 7.57
C VAL A 188 8.99 -3.56 7.26
N GLU A 189 10.31 -3.58 7.29
CA GLU A 189 11.12 -2.46 6.85
C GLU A 189 11.11 -2.40 5.32
N PHE A 190 10.85 -1.21 4.78
CA PHE A 190 10.68 -0.98 3.34
C PHE A 190 11.80 -0.11 2.76
N ILE A 191 12.34 0.80 3.55
CA ILE A 191 13.39 1.74 3.15
C ILE A 191 14.46 1.73 4.25
N ASP A 192 15.73 1.86 3.87
CA ASP A 192 16.83 1.99 4.81
C ASP A 192 16.60 3.15 5.79
N GLN A 193 16.76 2.90 7.09
CA GLN A 193 16.60 3.88 8.18
C GLN A 193 17.43 5.14 7.98
N GLN A 194 18.54 5.06 7.25
CA GLN A 194 19.36 6.22 6.91
C GLN A 194 18.67 7.20 5.96
N ALA A 195 17.63 6.74 5.23
CA ALA A 195 16.92 7.58 4.26
C ALA A 195 15.70 8.28 4.88
N THR A 196 15.00 7.64 5.81
CA THR A 196 13.84 8.20 6.51
C THR A 196 13.52 7.42 7.77
N ALA A 197 13.02 8.10 8.80
CA ALA A 197 12.52 7.46 10.02
C ALA A 197 11.15 6.75 9.81
N ARG A 198 10.48 7.03 8.69
CA ARG A 198 9.19 6.44 8.28
C ARG A 198 9.45 5.46 7.14
N ASN A 199 9.96 4.30 7.50
CA ASN A 199 10.51 3.31 6.59
C ASN A 199 9.78 1.96 6.62
N ILE A 200 8.56 1.93 7.14
CA ILE A 200 7.79 0.70 7.28
C ILE A 200 6.79 0.51 6.14
N LEU A 201 6.46 -0.76 5.89
CA LEU A 201 5.37 -1.20 5.04
C LEU A 201 4.54 -2.21 5.81
N ILE A 202 3.23 -2.01 5.82
CA ILE A 202 2.25 -2.95 6.34
C ILE A 202 1.90 -3.91 5.19
N ARG A 203 2.33 -5.16 5.32
CA ARG A 203 2.06 -6.24 4.38
C ARG A 203 1.00 -7.16 4.96
N SER A 204 -0.09 -7.30 4.26
CA SER A 204 -1.23 -8.09 4.71
C SER A 204 -1.69 -9.05 3.62
N VAL A 205 -1.79 -10.32 3.92
CA VAL A 205 -2.28 -11.36 3.02
C VAL A 205 -3.52 -11.98 3.64
N ARG A 206 -4.62 -12.06 2.89
CA ARG A 206 -5.89 -12.59 3.36
C ARG A 206 -5.75 -14.05 3.76
N SER A 207 -6.12 -14.37 4.98
CA SER A 207 -6.17 -15.75 5.46
C SER A 207 -7.43 -16.41 4.90
N PHE A 208 -7.28 -17.37 4.01
CA PHE A 208 -8.40 -18.25 3.71
C PHE A 208 -8.65 -19.11 4.95
N ARG A 209 -9.68 -18.80 5.73
CA ARG A 209 -10.20 -19.80 6.66
C ARG A 209 -10.76 -20.92 5.80
N SER A 210 -10.05 -22.04 5.71
CA SER A 210 -10.66 -23.31 5.35
C SER A 210 -11.79 -23.52 6.34
N GLY A 211 -13.04 -23.43 5.86
CA GLY A 211 -14.21 -23.65 6.70
C GLY A 211 -14.19 -25.09 7.23
N THR A 212 -13.80 -25.26 8.45
CA THR A 212 -14.17 -26.39 9.29
C THR A 212 -15.16 -25.84 10.30
N HIS A 213 -16.43 -25.78 9.88
CA HIS A 213 -17.50 -25.89 10.83
C HIS A 213 -17.48 -27.33 11.38
N ASN A 214 -17.04 -27.50 12.62
CA ASN A 214 -17.48 -28.57 13.51
C ASN A 214 -18.47 -27.97 14.50
#